data_ef089aac617f1f3ea5e1da14bb50f969
#
_entry.id   ef089aac617f1f3ea5e1da14bb50f969
#
_cell.length_a   1.000
_cell.length_b   1.000
_cell.length_c   1.000
_cell.angle_alpha   90.00
_cell.angle_beta   90.00
_cell.angle_gamma   90.00
#
_symmetry.space_group_name_H-M   'P 1'
#
loop_
_entity.id
_entity.type
_entity.pdbx_description
1 polymer ?
#
loop_
_entity_poly.entity_id
_entity_poly.type
_entity_poly.pdbx_seq_one_letter_code
_entity_poly.pdbx_strand_id
1 'polypeptide(L)'
;KYKKYENYDQPRIVSVNVDVNIYPGTLDADASGTYSMVNKTSNVIDSLFLDHNDAISTFEFDKETDLVLEDTLYNFDIYRLKKPLYPGDSLKLSFSVKNKPNTSIRKNSSVVSNGTFINNRLFPTFGYPGGELTDDKTREKYDLPPNKLKPHPSDSTALGNTYISKDADWIDFEATVSTSKDQIAIAPGYLQQEGIDGDRRYFHYKMDSKILNFYAFN
;
A
#
# COMPACT_ATOMS: atom_id res chain seq x y z
N LYS A 1 -4.93 10.78 -17.30
CA LYS A 1 -5.58 9.59 -17.88
C LYS A 1 -6.60 9.01 -16.88
N TYR A 2 -6.23 8.73 -15.66
CA TYR A 2 -7.06 8.02 -14.67
C TYR A 2 -7.84 8.92 -13.70
N LYS A 3 -7.73 10.24 -13.78
CA LYS A 3 -8.47 11.19 -12.92
C LYS A 3 -10.00 10.98 -12.95
N LYS A 4 -10.55 10.46 -14.04
CA LYS A 4 -11.98 10.10 -14.12
C LYS A 4 -12.43 9.09 -13.08
N TYR A 5 -11.51 8.33 -12.49
CA TYR A 5 -11.78 7.34 -11.44
C TYR A 5 -11.61 7.88 -10.01
N GLU A 6 -11.27 9.18 -9.85
CA GLU A 6 -11.00 9.80 -8.56
C GLU A 6 -12.13 9.63 -7.53
N ASN A 7 -13.37 9.65 -7.98
CA ASN A 7 -14.55 9.59 -7.11
C ASN A 7 -15.21 8.21 -7.08
N TYR A 8 -14.56 7.19 -7.63
CA TYR A 8 -15.09 5.83 -7.53
C TYR A 8 -14.79 5.24 -6.16
N ASP A 9 -15.81 4.64 -5.57
CA ASP A 9 -15.69 3.96 -4.30
C ASP A 9 -14.77 2.75 -4.43
N GLN A 10 -13.95 2.54 -3.41
CA GLN A 10 -13.05 1.40 -3.29
C GLN A 10 -13.16 0.79 -1.89
N PRO A 11 -12.89 -0.52 -1.76
CA PRO A 11 -12.91 -1.15 -0.44
C PRO A 11 -11.77 -0.59 0.42
N ARG A 12 -12.00 -0.55 1.74
CA ARG A 12 -11.03 -0.10 2.73
C ARG A 12 -10.20 -1.28 3.24
N ILE A 13 -8.89 -1.12 3.32
CA ILE A 13 -8.01 -2.08 3.95
C ILE A 13 -8.23 -2.00 5.46
N VAL A 14 -8.60 -3.13 6.08
CA VAL A 14 -8.89 -3.23 7.52
C VAL A 14 -7.94 -4.18 8.26
N SER A 15 -7.16 -4.97 7.53
CA SER A 15 -6.11 -5.81 8.09
C SER A 15 -4.97 -5.99 7.11
N VAL A 16 -3.76 -5.98 7.62
CA VAL A 16 -2.50 -6.17 6.89
C VAL A 16 -1.68 -7.23 7.61
N ASN A 17 -1.34 -8.30 6.89
CA ASN A 17 -0.39 -9.32 7.34
C ASN A 17 0.67 -9.47 6.24
N VAL A 18 1.94 -9.20 6.56
CA VAL A 18 3.01 -9.15 5.57
C VAL A 18 4.30 -9.79 6.06
N ASP A 19 4.98 -10.45 5.13
CA ASP A 19 6.35 -10.93 5.30
C ASP A 19 7.27 -10.07 4.41
N VAL A 20 8.28 -9.44 5.01
CA VAL A 20 9.21 -8.52 4.34
C VAL A 20 10.63 -9.02 4.49
N ASN A 21 11.31 -9.22 3.38
CA ASN A 21 12.71 -9.64 3.35
C ASN A 21 13.57 -8.48 2.84
N ILE A 22 14.46 -8.00 3.70
CA ILE A 22 15.41 -6.93 3.38
C ILE A 22 16.78 -7.56 3.11
N TYR A 23 17.38 -7.21 1.99
CA TYR A 23 18.69 -7.71 1.56
C TYR A 23 19.70 -6.57 1.44
N PRO A 24 20.33 -6.14 2.55
CA PRO A 24 21.24 -4.98 2.56
C PRO A 24 22.46 -5.16 1.64
N GLY A 25 22.92 -6.40 1.45
CA GLY A 25 24.08 -6.71 0.60
C GLY A 25 23.84 -6.50 -0.90
N THR A 26 22.62 -6.70 -1.36
CA THR A 26 22.22 -6.53 -2.77
C THR A 26 21.34 -5.31 -2.99
N LEU A 27 20.98 -4.60 -1.92
CA LEU A 27 20.08 -3.43 -1.92
C LEU A 27 18.68 -3.77 -2.44
N ASP A 28 18.23 -4.99 -2.23
CA ASP A 28 16.95 -5.52 -2.65
C ASP A 28 15.98 -5.64 -1.46
N ALA A 29 14.70 -5.69 -1.76
CA ALA A 29 13.67 -6.13 -0.83
C ALA A 29 12.62 -6.92 -1.59
N ASP A 30 12.10 -7.96 -0.98
CA ASP A 30 10.88 -8.60 -1.41
C ASP A 30 9.87 -8.67 -0.27
N ALA A 31 8.61 -8.75 -0.62
CA ALA A 31 7.55 -8.88 0.34
C ALA A 31 6.41 -9.72 -0.23
N SER A 32 5.73 -10.42 0.65
CA SER A 32 4.45 -11.06 0.35
C SER A 32 3.47 -10.76 1.48
N GLY A 33 2.19 -10.82 1.19
CA GLY A 33 1.22 -10.56 2.23
C GLY A 33 -0.22 -10.72 1.81
N THR A 34 -1.09 -10.46 2.77
CA THR A 34 -2.52 -10.50 2.58
C THR A 34 -3.16 -9.25 3.16
N TYR A 35 -4.05 -8.63 2.38
CA TYR A 35 -4.97 -7.62 2.84
C TYR A 35 -6.35 -8.22 3.06
N SER A 36 -6.99 -7.89 4.17
CA SER A 36 -8.43 -7.99 4.31
C SER A 36 -9.05 -6.62 4.10
N MET A 37 -10.05 -6.56 3.23
CA MET A 37 -10.72 -5.32 2.84
C MET A 37 -12.23 -5.43 3.02
N VAL A 38 -12.88 -4.30 3.25
CA VAL A 38 -14.34 -4.20 3.44
C VAL A 38 -14.89 -3.04 2.62
N ASN A 39 -15.99 -3.26 1.94
CA ASN A 39 -16.77 -2.16 1.37
C ASN A 39 -17.47 -1.40 2.51
N LYS A 40 -16.87 -0.30 2.96
CA LYS A 40 -17.44 0.59 4.00
C LYS A 40 -18.26 1.74 3.41
N THR A 41 -18.52 1.71 2.11
CA THR A 41 -19.35 2.72 1.44
C THR A 41 -20.82 2.31 1.43
N SER A 42 -21.70 3.22 1.05
CA SER A 42 -23.13 2.92 0.84
C SER A 42 -23.42 2.37 -0.55
N ASN A 43 -22.42 2.32 -1.44
CA ASN A 43 -22.56 1.94 -2.83
C ASN A 43 -22.00 0.54 -3.09
N VAL A 44 -22.47 -0.05 -4.17
CA VAL A 44 -21.93 -1.33 -4.67
C VAL A 44 -20.62 -1.07 -5.40
N ILE A 45 -19.61 -1.88 -5.13
CA ILE A 45 -18.30 -1.83 -5.81
C ILE A 45 -18.19 -3.01 -6.77
N ASP A 46 -18.11 -2.76 -8.05
CA ASP A 46 -17.96 -3.77 -9.10
C ASP A 46 -16.56 -3.80 -9.73
N SER A 47 -15.76 -2.77 -9.49
CA SER A 47 -14.44 -2.60 -10.10
C SER A 47 -13.40 -2.17 -9.05
N LEU A 48 -12.26 -2.82 -9.09
CA LEU A 48 -11.12 -2.54 -8.22
C LEU A 48 -10.04 -1.82 -9.04
N PHE A 49 -9.58 -0.69 -8.54
CA PHE A 49 -8.51 0.10 -9.16
C PHE A 49 -7.24 -0.09 -8.34
N LEU A 50 -6.32 -0.87 -8.86
CA LEU A 50 -5.08 -1.24 -8.19
C LEU A 50 -3.94 -0.36 -8.71
N ASP A 51 -3.34 0.41 -7.82
CA ASP A 51 -2.10 1.13 -8.04
C ASP A 51 -0.96 0.37 -7.38
N HIS A 52 0.09 0.09 -8.14
CA HIS A 52 1.26 -0.62 -7.64
C HIS A 52 2.54 0.06 -8.12
N ASN A 53 3.64 -0.13 -7.43
CA ASN A 53 4.89 0.49 -7.84
C ASN A 53 5.57 -0.30 -8.98
N ASP A 54 6.73 0.18 -9.46
CA ASP A 54 7.54 -0.45 -10.54
C ASP A 54 8.11 -1.83 -10.19
N ALA A 55 7.78 -2.37 -9.01
CA ALA A 55 8.22 -3.69 -8.60
C ALA A 55 7.49 -4.79 -9.38
N ILE A 56 8.16 -5.91 -9.59
CA ILE A 56 7.52 -7.10 -10.13
C ILE A 56 6.51 -7.58 -9.08
N SER A 57 5.23 -7.53 -9.42
CA SER A 57 4.14 -7.82 -8.50
C SER A 57 3.22 -8.89 -9.04
N THR A 58 2.65 -9.67 -8.14
CA THR A 58 1.57 -10.61 -8.43
C THR A 58 0.41 -10.37 -7.47
N PHE A 59 -0.81 -10.48 -7.98
CA PHE A 59 -2.03 -10.18 -7.23
C PHE A 59 -3.04 -11.31 -7.42
N GLU A 60 -3.61 -11.79 -6.32
CA GLU A 60 -4.64 -12.82 -6.31
C GLU A 60 -5.76 -12.44 -5.34
N PHE A 61 -6.97 -12.32 -5.88
CA PHE A 61 -8.17 -12.06 -5.10
C PHE A 61 -8.87 -13.35 -4.69
N ASP A 62 -9.47 -13.38 -3.50
CA ASP A 62 -10.29 -14.51 -3.03
C ASP A 62 -11.65 -14.58 -3.73
N LYS A 63 -11.98 -13.59 -4.56
CA LYS A 63 -13.17 -13.54 -5.41
C LYS A 63 -12.76 -13.54 -6.88
N GLU A 64 -13.60 -14.13 -7.71
CA GLU A 64 -13.39 -14.17 -9.16
C GLU A 64 -13.39 -12.74 -9.75
N THR A 65 -12.32 -12.43 -10.47
CA THR A 65 -12.12 -11.13 -11.15
C THR A 65 -11.68 -11.33 -12.59
N ASP A 66 -12.02 -10.36 -13.44
CA ASP A 66 -11.42 -10.22 -14.77
C ASP A 66 -10.47 -9.02 -14.77
N LEU A 67 -9.25 -9.18 -15.24
CA LEU A 67 -8.35 -8.07 -15.52
C LEU A 67 -8.84 -7.34 -16.78
N VAL A 68 -9.39 -6.13 -16.60
CA VAL A 68 -9.98 -5.32 -17.69
C VAL A 68 -8.98 -4.39 -18.31
N LEU A 69 -8.02 -3.92 -17.51
CA LEU A 69 -6.95 -3.03 -17.96
C LEU A 69 -5.69 -3.32 -17.15
N GLU A 70 -4.59 -3.45 -17.86
CA GLU A 70 -3.23 -3.49 -17.31
C GLU A 70 -2.45 -2.33 -17.96
N ASP A 71 -1.99 -1.38 -17.16
CA ASP A 71 -1.20 -0.24 -17.64
C ASP A 71 0.18 -0.24 -16.99
N THR A 72 1.12 -0.85 -17.67
CA THR A 72 2.52 -0.97 -17.22
C THR A 72 3.28 0.36 -17.23
N LEU A 73 2.77 1.40 -17.94
CA LEU A 73 3.40 2.74 -17.95
C LEU A 73 3.10 3.50 -16.65
N TYR A 74 1.90 3.31 -16.10
CA TYR A 74 1.45 3.99 -14.89
C TYR A 74 1.30 3.04 -13.70
N ASN A 75 1.62 1.75 -13.89
CA ASN A 75 1.46 0.69 -12.88
C ASN A 75 0.07 0.68 -12.26
N PHE A 76 -0.94 0.72 -13.13
CA PHE A 76 -2.33 0.88 -12.74
C PHE A 76 -3.21 -0.15 -13.45
N ASP A 77 -3.82 -1.04 -12.66
CA ASP A 77 -4.65 -2.13 -13.14
C ASP A 77 -6.11 -1.92 -12.74
N ILE A 78 -7.01 -2.40 -13.60
CA ILE A 78 -8.44 -2.43 -13.30
C ILE A 78 -8.92 -3.87 -13.35
N TYR A 79 -9.44 -4.34 -12.23
CA TYR A 79 -10.08 -5.63 -12.10
C TYR A 79 -11.60 -5.43 -11.97
N ARG A 80 -12.37 -6.22 -12.72
CA ARG A 80 -13.83 -6.28 -12.58
C ARG A 80 -14.21 -7.52 -11.77
N LEU A 81 -14.97 -7.32 -10.71
CA LEU A 81 -15.52 -8.41 -9.89
C LEU A 81 -16.64 -9.11 -10.65
N LYS A 82 -16.61 -10.45 -10.72
CA LYS A 82 -17.73 -11.24 -11.24
C LYS A 82 -18.99 -11.11 -10.38
N LYS A 83 -18.80 -10.96 -9.09
CA LYS A 83 -19.85 -10.64 -8.12
C LYS A 83 -19.47 -9.36 -7.40
N PRO A 84 -20.24 -8.29 -7.56
CA PRO A 84 -19.96 -7.02 -6.90
C PRO A 84 -19.91 -7.14 -5.37
N LEU A 85 -19.18 -6.24 -4.72
CA LEU A 85 -19.18 -6.08 -3.27
C LEU A 85 -20.31 -5.14 -2.84
N TYR A 86 -21.29 -5.67 -2.14
CA TYR A 86 -22.30 -4.86 -1.48
C TYR A 86 -21.75 -4.18 -0.22
N PRO A 87 -22.41 -3.13 0.30
CA PRO A 87 -22.02 -2.51 1.56
C PRO A 87 -21.87 -3.55 2.68
N GLY A 88 -20.71 -3.55 3.33
CA GLY A 88 -20.34 -4.52 4.37
C GLY A 88 -19.66 -5.80 3.88
N ASP A 89 -19.68 -6.08 2.58
CA ASP A 89 -18.98 -7.23 2.03
C ASP A 89 -17.46 -7.10 2.16
N SER A 90 -16.80 -8.23 2.31
CA SER A 90 -15.34 -8.33 2.43
C SER A 90 -14.70 -8.93 1.19
N LEU A 91 -13.43 -8.60 0.99
CA LEU A 91 -12.55 -9.11 -0.06
C LEU A 91 -11.16 -9.33 0.53
N LYS A 92 -10.45 -10.36 0.08
CA LYS A 92 -9.03 -10.55 0.38
C LYS A 92 -8.20 -10.39 -0.88
N LEU A 93 -7.03 -9.78 -0.71
CA LEU A 93 -5.97 -9.74 -1.71
C LEU A 93 -4.74 -10.43 -1.13
N SER A 94 -4.22 -11.43 -1.81
CA SER A 94 -2.86 -11.95 -1.61
C SER A 94 -1.94 -11.34 -2.65
N PHE A 95 -0.75 -10.92 -2.24
CA PHE A 95 0.18 -10.27 -3.15
C PHE A 95 1.64 -10.69 -2.87
N SER A 96 2.47 -10.55 -3.88
CA SER A 96 3.93 -10.64 -3.77
C SER A 96 4.55 -9.49 -4.56
N VAL A 97 5.56 -8.85 -3.98
CA VAL A 97 6.25 -7.68 -4.53
C VAL A 97 7.75 -7.91 -4.45
N LYS A 98 8.49 -7.70 -5.56
CA LYS A 98 9.95 -7.80 -5.61
C LYS A 98 10.52 -6.46 -6.06
N ASN A 99 11.07 -5.72 -5.13
CA ASN A 99 11.74 -4.45 -5.39
C ASN A 99 13.22 -4.69 -5.67
N LYS A 100 13.60 -4.66 -6.95
CA LYS A 100 14.99 -4.76 -7.39
C LYS A 100 15.46 -3.41 -7.91
N PRO A 101 16.37 -2.72 -7.23
CA PRO A 101 16.85 -1.43 -7.71
C PRO A 101 17.61 -1.59 -9.02
N ASN A 102 17.46 -0.64 -9.92
CA ASN A 102 18.31 -0.54 -11.10
C ASN A 102 19.68 0.01 -10.70
N THR A 103 20.59 -0.89 -10.33
CA THR A 103 21.94 -0.53 -9.87
C THR A 103 22.89 -0.08 -10.98
N SER A 104 22.49 -0.26 -12.27
CA SER A 104 23.36 0.04 -13.42
C SER A 104 23.48 1.53 -13.71
N ILE A 105 22.47 2.35 -13.38
CA ILE A 105 22.44 3.77 -13.74
C ILE A 105 22.30 4.67 -12.51
N ARG A 106 21.52 4.26 -11.52
CA ARG A 106 21.33 4.99 -10.25
C ARG A 106 21.20 4.00 -9.10
N LYS A 107 21.98 4.20 -8.04
CA LYS A 107 21.77 3.50 -6.76
C LYS A 107 20.58 4.11 -6.01
N ASN A 108 19.41 4.11 -6.64
CA ASN A 108 18.15 4.58 -6.02
C ASN A 108 17.43 3.37 -5.43
N SER A 109 17.86 2.96 -4.25
CA SER A 109 17.14 1.95 -3.47
C SER A 109 16.72 2.54 -2.13
N SER A 110 15.53 2.18 -1.67
CA SER A 110 15.09 2.40 -0.28
C SER A 110 15.84 1.46 0.68
N VAL A 111 16.45 0.41 0.14
CA VAL A 111 17.31 -0.52 0.88
C VAL A 111 18.73 0.00 0.80
N VAL A 112 19.37 0.11 1.94
CA VAL A 112 20.77 0.50 2.10
C VAL A 112 21.48 -0.52 2.97
N SER A 113 22.83 -0.48 3.00
CA SER A 113 23.64 -1.42 3.78
C SER A 113 23.36 -1.35 5.28
N ASN A 114 22.92 -0.20 5.77
CA ASN A 114 22.49 0.00 7.15
C ASN A 114 21.56 1.24 7.22
N GLY A 115 20.45 1.12 7.96
CA GLY A 115 19.44 2.19 8.08
C GLY A 115 18.44 2.23 6.92
N THR A 116 18.05 1.07 6.41
CA THR A 116 16.98 0.93 5.43
C THR A 116 15.66 1.51 5.97
N PHE A 117 14.91 2.20 5.11
CA PHE A 117 13.55 2.66 5.40
C PHE A 117 12.63 2.33 4.23
N ILE A 118 11.72 1.41 4.47
CA ILE A 118 10.67 1.00 3.53
C ILE A 118 9.32 1.28 4.17
N ASN A 119 8.46 2.05 3.52
CA ASN A 119 7.10 2.28 4.01
C ASN A 119 6.07 1.54 3.15
N ASN A 120 4.80 1.68 3.50
CA ASN A 120 3.67 1.04 2.82
C ASN A 120 3.50 1.43 1.35
N ARG A 121 4.26 2.38 0.80
CA ARG A 121 4.30 2.66 -0.66
C ARG A 121 4.95 1.53 -1.48
N LEU A 122 5.63 0.59 -0.83
CA LEU A 122 6.12 -0.61 -1.51
C LEU A 122 4.96 -1.51 -1.95
N PHE A 123 3.83 -1.45 -1.27
CA PHE A 123 2.71 -2.37 -1.39
C PHE A 123 1.60 -1.79 -2.28
N PRO A 124 0.72 -2.66 -2.83
CA PRO A 124 -0.40 -2.20 -3.64
C PRO A 124 -1.38 -1.34 -2.83
N THR A 125 -1.97 -0.35 -3.49
CA THR A 125 -3.03 0.52 -2.96
C THR A 125 -4.24 0.53 -3.89
N PHE A 126 -5.41 0.86 -3.36
CA PHE A 126 -6.64 0.88 -4.12
C PHE A 126 -7.18 2.30 -4.33
N GLY A 127 -7.65 2.54 -5.54
CA GLY A 127 -8.22 3.81 -5.95
C GLY A 127 -7.26 4.65 -6.82
N TYR A 128 -7.74 5.81 -7.23
CA TYR A 128 -6.91 6.73 -7.99
C TYR A 128 -5.77 7.29 -7.10
N PRO A 129 -4.51 7.11 -7.48
CA PRO A 129 -3.37 7.44 -6.60
C PRO A 129 -3.18 8.94 -6.37
N GLY A 130 -3.89 9.80 -7.09
CA GLY A 130 -3.90 11.24 -6.92
C GLY A 130 -2.51 11.88 -6.87
N GLY A 131 -2.04 12.38 -7.99
CA GLY A 131 -0.84 13.22 -8.06
C GLY A 131 -1.23 14.66 -8.33
N GLU A 132 -1.96 15.31 -7.42
CA GLU A 132 -2.33 16.70 -7.65
C GLU A 132 -1.14 17.64 -7.41
N LEU A 133 -1.01 18.60 -8.32
CA LEU A 133 -0.13 19.75 -8.09
C LEU A 133 -0.66 20.49 -6.85
N THR A 134 0.08 20.49 -5.77
CA THR A 134 -0.32 21.13 -4.50
C THR A 134 0.15 22.57 -4.37
N ASP A 135 1.12 22.98 -5.19
CA ASP A 135 1.63 24.34 -5.20
C ASP A 135 0.76 25.27 -6.06
N ASP A 136 0.16 26.28 -5.47
CA ASP A 136 -0.78 27.18 -6.14
C ASP A 136 -0.14 27.98 -7.28
N LYS A 137 1.14 28.35 -7.20
CA LYS A 137 1.85 29.04 -8.29
C LYS A 137 2.03 28.14 -9.51
N THR A 138 2.32 26.87 -9.26
CA THR A 138 2.40 25.86 -10.33
C THR A 138 1.04 25.58 -10.92
N ARG A 139 -0.02 25.57 -10.12
CA ARG A 139 -1.41 25.43 -10.60
C ARG A 139 -1.82 26.58 -11.49
N GLU A 140 -1.54 27.82 -11.08
CA GLU A 140 -1.79 29.03 -11.87
C GLU A 140 -1.09 29.00 -13.23
N LYS A 141 0.16 28.54 -13.27
CA LYS A 141 0.93 28.37 -14.53
C LYS A 141 0.25 27.43 -15.54
N TYR A 142 -0.57 26.51 -15.09
CA TYR A 142 -1.30 25.53 -15.92
C TYR A 142 -2.80 25.81 -15.96
N ASP A 143 -3.25 27.02 -15.65
CA ASP A 143 -4.66 27.44 -15.65
C ASP A 143 -5.56 26.53 -14.78
N LEU A 144 -5.00 25.97 -13.70
CA LEU A 144 -5.73 25.15 -12.74
C LEU A 144 -6.27 26.02 -11.59
N PRO A 145 -7.47 25.73 -11.06
CA PRO A 145 -7.99 26.45 -9.90
C PRO A 145 -7.07 26.25 -8.70
N PRO A 146 -7.04 27.19 -7.74
CA PRO A 146 -6.29 27.05 -6.50
C PRO A 146 -6.56 25.73 -5.80
N ASN A 147 -5.59 25.22 -5.05
CA ASN A 147 -5.76 23.98 -4.30
C ASN A 147 -6.85 24.16 -3.23
N LYS A 148 -7.72 23.15 -3.11
CA LYS A 148 -8.75 23.16 -2.07
C LYS A 148 -8.10 23.00 -0.71
N LEU A 149 -8.40 23.89 0.21
CA LEU A 149 -8.00 23.73 1.61
C LEU A 149 -8.68 22.49 2.21
N LYS A 150 -8.00 21.89 3.18
CA LYS A 150 -8.61 20.83 3.98
C LYS A 150 -9.84 21.39 4.70
N PRO A 151 -10.90 20.56 4.87
CA PRO A 151 -12.07 20.95 5.64
C PRO A 151 -11.69 21.44 7.04
N HIS A 152 -12.51 22.34 7.59
CA HIS A 152 -12.31 22.80 8.96
C HIS A 152 -12.47 21.63 9.96
N PRO A 153 -11.72 21.58 11.08
CA PRO A 153 -11.81 20.49 12.06
C PRO A 153 -13.21 20.24 12.64
N SER A 154 -14.07 21.27 12.61
CA SER A 154 -15.48 21.17 13.06
C SER A 154 -16.43 20.59 12.00
N ASP A 155 -15.97 20.35 10.79
CA ASP A 155 -16.79 19.74 9.74
C ASP A 155 -16.88 18.23 9.97
N SER A 156 -17.98 17.80 10.62
CA SER A 156 -18.22 16.40 10.93
C SER A 156 -18.38 15.52 9.68
N THR A 157 -18.76 16.10 8.54
CA THR A 157 -18.90 15.33 7.29
C THR A 157 -17.55 14.91 6.71
N ALA A 158 -16.50 15.62 7.06
CA ALA A 158 -15.14 15.36 6.61
C ALA A 158 -14.35 14.38 7.51
N LEU A 159 -14.90 13.98 8.66
CA LEU A 159 -14.22 13.05 9.57
C LEU A 159 -13.94 11.66 8.96
N GLY A 160 -14.73 11.26 7.96
CA GLY A 160 -14.50 10.04 7.21
C GLY A 160 -13.40 10.14 6.14
N ASN A 161 -12.87 11.34 5.88
CA ASN A 161 -11.84 11.51 4.86
C ASN A 161 -10.49 11.00 5.38
N THR A 162 -9.81 10.22 4.54
CA THR A 162 -8.43 9.83 4.81
C THR A 162 -7.50 10.59 3.88
N TYR A 163 -6.37 11.04 4.42
CA TYR A 163 -5.34 11.79 3.71
C TYR A 163 -4.08 10.96 3.43
N ILE A 164 -4.12 9.67 3.77
CA ILE A 164 -3.03 8.72 3.49
C ILE A 164 -3.22 8.13 2.09
N SER A 165 -4.35 7.45 1.88
CA SER A 165 -4.77 6.88 0.60
C SER A 165 -6.29 6.65 0.60
N LYS A 166 -6.88 6.44 -0.58
CA LYS A 166 -8.33 6.23 -0.72
C LYS A 166 -8.83 4.99 0.02
N ASP A 167 -8.02 3.97 0.09
CA ASP A 167 -8.27 2.68 0.73
C ASP A 167 -7.85 2.61 2.21
N ALA A 168 -7.24 3.68 2.74
CA ALA A 168 -6.75 3.68 4.11
C ALA A 168 -7.87 3.69 5.14
N ASP A 169 -7.65 2.93 6.23
CA ASP A 169 -8.50 2.86 7.40
C ASP A 169 -7.64 2.52 8.64
N TRP A 170 -8.28 2.29 9.77
CA TRP A 170 -7.68 1.65 10.93
C TRP A 170 -7.53 0.16 10.68
N ILE A 171 -6.30 -0.35 10.71
CA ILE A 171 -5.96 -1.72 10.37
C ILE A 171 -5.53 -2.54 11.57
N ASP A 172 -5.85 -3.82 11.59
CA ASP A 172 -5.12 -4.82 12.33
C ASP A 172 -3.80 -5.07 11.59
N PHE A 173 -2.67 -5.03 12.30
CA PHE A 173 -1.36 -5.13 11.67
C PHE A 173 -0.50 -6.20 12.31
N GLU A 174 0.07 -7.06 11.46
CA GLU A 174 1.02 -8.10 11.80
C GLU A 174 2.06 -8.22 10.70
N ALA A 175 3.34 -8.37 11.08
CA ALA A 175 4.41 -8.47 10.11
C ALA A 175 5.55 -9.36 10.60
N THR A 176 6.13 -10.15 9.67
CA THR A 176 7.43 -10.77 9.86
C THR A 176 8.44 -10.04 8.99
N VAL A 177 9.52 -9.54 9.59
CA VAL A 177 10.60 -8.86 8.85
C VAL A 177 11.88 -9.64 9.02
N SER A 178 12.59 -9.87 7.93
CA SER A 178 13.89 -10.51 7.95
C SER A 178 14.99 -9.64 7.35
N THR A 179 16.19 -9.76 7.86
CA THR A 179 17.39 -9.06 7.40
C THR A 179 18.64 -9.93 7.55
N SER A 180 19.81 -9.41 7.28
CA SER A 180 21.08 -10.08 7.53
C SER A 180 21.24 -10.44 9.01
N LYS A 181 21.92 -11.53 9.29
CA LYS A 181 22.05 -12.10 10.65
C LYS A 181 22.61 -11.11 11.69
N ASP A 182 23.48 -10.22 11.28
CA ASP A 182 24.15 -9.21 12.11
C ASP A 182 23.36 -7.92 12.30
N GLN A 183 22.16 -7.83 11.71
CA GLN A 183 21.29 -6.66 11.77
C GLN A 183 19.99 -6.95 12.54
N ILE A 184 19.33 -5.86 12.91
CA ILE A 184 17.99 -5.87 13.52
C ILE A 184 17.04 -5.21 12.54
N ALA A 185 15.89 -5.83 12.32
CA ALA A 185 14.79 -5.24 11.56
C ALA A 185 13.64 -4.87 12.50
N ILE A 186 12.95 -3.77 12.20
CA ILE A 186 11.89 -3.21 13.03
C ILE A 186 10.64 -2.98 12.17
N ALA A 187 9.48 -3.32 12.72
CA ALA A 187 8.16 -3.01 12.19
C ALA A 187 7.26 -2.46 13.31
N PRO A 188 6.09 -1.88 13.00
CA PRO A 188 5.11 -1.51 14.02
C PRO A 188 4.67 -2.70 14.86
N GLY A 189 4.44 -2.46 16.14
CA GLY A 189 3.94 -3.47 17.07
C GLY A 189 4.95 -3.95 18.07
N TYR A 190 4.52 -4.92 18.86
CA TYR A 190 5.35 -5.56 19.86
C TYR A 190 6.02 -6.80 19.27
N LEU A 191 7.31 -6.96 19.53
CA LEU A 191 8.04 -8.17 19.13
C LEU A 191 7.43 -9.39 19.82
N GLN A 192 6.92 -10.32 19.03
CA GLN A 192 6.34 -11.59 19.49
C GLN A 192 7.38 -12.70 19.49
N GLN A 193 8.20 -12.71 18.45
CA GLN A 193 9.20 -13.76 18.25
C GLN A 193 10.37 -13.22 17.44
N GLU A 194 11.57 -13.70 17.73
CA GLU A 194 12.74 -13.56 16.86
C GLU A 194 13.42 -14.91 16.69
N GLY A 195 14.15 -15.05 15.59
CA GLY A 195 14.89 -16.28 15.29
C GLY A 195 15.96 -16.05 14.24
N ILE A 196 16.82 -17.04 14.08
CA ILE A 196 17.87 -17.08 13.07
C ILE A 196 17.68 -18.35 12.26
N ASP A 197 17.71 -18.21 10.93
CA ASP A 197 17.74 -19.33 9.99
C ASP A 197 18.84 -19.05 8.94
N GLY A 198 19.88 -19.87 8.96
CA GLY A 198 21.06 -19.69 8.12
C GLY A 198 21.78 -18.35 8.40
N ASP A 199 21.81 -17.50 7.40
CA ASP A 199 22.41 -16.16 7.41
C ASP A 199 21.40 -15.03 7.60
N ARG A 200 20.14 -15.36 7.89
CA ARG A 200 19.04 -14.43 8.08
C ARG A 200 18.56 -14.40 9.52
N ARG A 201 18.13 -13.22 9.97
CA ARG A 201 17.47 -13.00 11.25
C ARG A 201 16.06 -12.50 11.01
N TYR A 202 15.08 -13.08 11.72
CA TYR A 202 13.65 -12.87 11.57
C TYR A 202 13.07 -12.26 12.82
N PHE A 203 12.13 -11.33 12.64
CA PHE A 203 11.44 -10.62 13.72
C PHE A 203 9.94 -10.58 13.39
N HIS A 204 9.15 -11.19 14.25
CA HIS A 204 7.69 -11.17 14.14
C HIS A 204 7.12 -10.09 15.05
N TYR A 205 6.40 -9.15 14.48
CA TYR A 205 5.75 -8.05 15.17
C TYR A 205 4.24 -8.10 15.00
N LYS A 206 3.51 -7.74 16.08
CA LYS A 206 2.06 -7.65 16.08
C LYS A 206 1.59 -6.47 16.90
N MET A 207 0.63 -5.70 16.35
CA MET A 207 -0.07 -4.66 17.07
C MET A 207 -1.15 -5.29 17.96
N ASP A 208 -1.34 -4.75 19.16
CA ASP A 208 -2.42 -5.10 20.09
C ASP A 208 -3.68 -4.25 19.90
N SER A 209 -3.55 -3.18 19.13
CA SER A 209 -4.61 -2.24 18.78
C SER A 209 -4.48 -1.81 17.32
N LYS A 210 -5.57 -1.33 16.75
CA LYS A 210 -5.56 -0.86 15.36
C LYS A 210 -4.69 0.39 15.20
N ILE A 211 -3.97 0.45 14.09
CA ILE A 211 -3.20 1.62 13.65
C ILE A 211 -3.75 2.15 12.33
N LEU A 212 -3.42 3.38 11.99
CA LEU A 212 -3.69 3.89 10.64
C LEU A 212 -2.89 3.07 9.62
N ASN A 213 -3.46 2.92 8.41
CA ASN A 213 -2.77 2.24 7.30
C ASN A 213 -1.57 3.07 6.79
N PHE A 214 -0.65 3.34 7.71
CA PHE A 214 0.64 3.98 7.46
C PHE A 214 1.70 3.34 8.36
N TYR A 215 2.54 2.50 7.77
CA TYR A 215 3.54 1.71 8.48
C TYR A 215 4.85 1.67 7.69
N ALA A 216 5.93 1.37 8.38
CA ALA A 216 7.26 1.29 7.80
C ALA A 216 8.10 0.18 8.44
N PHE A 217 9.13 -0.21 7.72
CA PHE A 217 10.12 -1.20 8.10
C PHE A 217 11.51 -0.57 8.04
N ASN A 218 12.32 -0.85 9.06
CA ASN A 218 13.69 -0.38 9.18
C ASN A 218 14.64 -1.53 9.43
#